data_23808523fbcae4d5bb88a0ddbbbcb5b9
#
_entry.id   23808523fbcae4d5bb88a0ddbbbcb5b9
#
_cell.length_a   1.000
_cell.length_b   1.000
_cell.length_c   1.000
_cell.angle_alpha   90.00
_cell.angle_beta   90.00
_cell.angle_gamma   90.00
#
_symmetry.space_group_name_H-M   'P 1'
#
loop_
_entity.id
_entity.type
_entity.pdbx_description
1 polymer ?
#
loop_
_entity_poly.entity_id
_entity_poly.type
_entity_poly.pdbx_seq_one_letter_code
_entity_poly.pdbx_strand_id
1 'polypeptide(L)'
;GFDYKKEVKKLNFNALKKDLLKLMTDSQDWWPADLGTYSGLFVRMAWHSAGTYRIADGRGGSGTGNHRFSPLDSWPDNTNLDKARRLLWPIKKKYGNKLSWADLMILAGNMAYEHAGLKTYGFSFGRVDIWHPEKDVYWGSEREWLQDKRYSNKQDRSSLENPLAAVVMGLIYVNPQGVDGKP
;
A
#
# COMPACT_ATOMS: atom_id res chain seq x y z
N GLY A 1 2.72 8.74 28.21
CA GLY A 1 1.94 8.13 27.14
C GLY A 1 2.84 7.40 26.15
N PHE A 2 2.27 6.57 25.30
CA PHE A 2 2.99 5.85 24.25
C PHE A 2 3.58 6.83 23.22
N ASP A 3 4.88 6.66 22.91
CA ASP A 3 5.60 7.48 21.93
C ASP A 3 6.28 6.56 20.93
N TYR A 4 5.69 6.42 19.75
CA TYR A 4 6.19 5.54 18.70
C TYR A 4 7.60 5.90 18.23
N LYS A 5 7.94 7.20 18.16
CA LYS A 5 9.27 7.63 17.75
C LYS A 5 10.36 7.18 18.71
N LYS A 6 10.03 7.01 19.99
CA LYS A 6 10.95 6.41 20.98
C LYS A 6 10.97 4.89 20.88
N GLU A 7 9.82 4.27 20.68
CA GLU A 7 9.73 2.81 20.59
C GLU A 7 10.42 2.26 19.36
N VAL A 8 10.26 2.88 18.19
CA VAL A 8 10.88 2.40 16.96
C VAL A 8 12.42 2.42 16.98
N LYS A 9 13.02 3.30 17.78
CA LYS A 9 14.47 3.32 17.98
C LYS A 9 15.03 2.06 18.64
N LYS A 10 14.18 1.30 19.32
CA LYS A 10 14.55 0.01 19.94
C LYS A 10 14.47 -1.16 18.94
N LEU A 11 14.05 -0.90 17.71
CA LEU A 11 13.88 -1.91 16.69
C LEU A 11 15.23 -2.41 16.17
N ASN A 12 15.40 -3.72 16.10
CA ASN A 12 16.52 -4.30 15.37
C ASN A 12 16.17 -4.36 13.87
N PHE A 13 16.61 -3.33 13.15
CA PHE A 13 16.29 -3.20 11.73
C PHE A 13 16.85 -4.35 10.88
N ASN A 14 18.06 -4.79 11.16
CA ASN A 14 18.66 -5.90 10.40
C ASN A 14 17.90 -7.23 10.62
N ALA A 15 17.42 -7.48 11.82
CA ALA A 15 16.59 -8.64 12.10
C ALA A 15 15.25 -8.55 11.37
N LEU A 16 14.62 -7.38 11.37
CA LEU A 16 13.37 -7.14 10.65
C LEU A 16 13.54 -7.36 9.14
N LYS A 17 14.60 -6.85 8.54
CA LYS A 17 14.90 -7.09 7.12
C LYS A 17 15.04 -8.57 6.80
N LYS A 18 15.74 -9.32 7.62
CA LYS A 18 15.89 -10.77 7.45
C LYS A 18 14.55 -11.49 7.54
N ASP A 19 13.72 -11.12 8.50
CA ASP A 19 12.38 -11.71 8.66
C ASP A 19 11.50 -11.44 7.44
N LEU A 20 11.52 -10.21 6.91
CA LEU A 20 10.76 -9.84 5.71
C LEU A 20 11.26 -10.60 4.47
N LEU A 21 12.57 -10.71 4.28
CA LEU A 21 13.13 -11.46 3.15
C LEU A 21 12.76 -12.94 3.23
N LYS A 22 12.80 -13.54 4.42
CA LYS A 22 12.38 -14.92 4.63
C LYS A 22 10.90 -15.12 4.31
N LEU A 23 10.04 -14.23 4.83
CA LEU A 23 8.60 -14.30 4.59
C LEU A 23 8.25 -14.17 3.11
N MET A 24 9.04 -13.40 2.36
CA MET A 24 8.75 -13.10 0.96
C MET A 24 8.75 -14.34 0.06
N THR A 25 9.47 -15.38 0.42
CA THR A 25 9.57 -16.64 -0.33
C THR A 25 8.99 -17.84 0.43
N ASP A 26 8.38 -17.61 1.58
CA ASP A 26 7.72 -18.64 2.39
C ASP A 26 6.22 -18.73 1.99
N SER A 27 5.97 -19.45 0.91
CA SER A 27 4.62 -19.59 0.38
C SER A 27 3.69 -20.29 1.36
N GLN A 28 2.52 -19.70 1.60
CA GLN A 28 1.50 -20.21 2.50
C GLN A 28 0.37 -20.88 1.72
N ASP A 29 -0.08 -22.05 2.15
CA ASP A 29 -1.16 -22.79 1.46
C ASP A 29 -2.47 -22.00 1.36
N TRP A 30 -2.76 -21.18 2.37
CA TRP A 30 -3.99 -20.38 2.41
C TRP A 30 -3.96 -19.16 1.46
N TRP A 31 -2.77 -18.77 1.00
CA TRP A 31 -2.54 -17.73 0.01
C TRP A 31 -1.20 -17.98 -0.69
N PRO A 32 -1.15 -18.86 -1.68
CA PRO A 32 0.09 -19.23 -2.35
C PRO A 32 0.77 -18.05 -3.03
N ALA A 33 2.10 -18.05 -2.97
CA ALA A 33 2.91 -17.01 -3.59
C ALA A 33 2.97 -17.19 -5.12
N ASP A 34 2.81 -16.11 -5.87
CA ASP A 34 2.95 -16.12 -7.31
C ASP A 34 4.42 -16.33 -7.70
N LEU A 35 4.66 -17.33 -8.51
CA LEU A 35 6.03 -17.67 -8.94
C LEU A 35 7.02 -17.83 -7.77
N GLY A 36 6.51 -18.27 -6.63
CA GLY A 36 7.33 -18.53 -5.44
C GLY A 36 7.69 -17.31 -4.60
N THR A 37 7.13 -16.13 -4.89
CA THR A 37 7.42 -14.92 -4.12
C THR A 37 6.21 -14.02 -3.93
N TYR A 38 6.12 -13.36 -2.77
CA TYR A 38 5.14 -12.33 -2.48
C TYR A 38 5.58 -10.91 -2.89
N SER A 39 6.71 -10.77 -3.55
CA SER A 39 7.27 -9.46 -3.90
C SER A 39 6.28 -8.56 -4.63
N GLY A 40 5.62 -9.06 -5.65
CA GLY A 40 4.62 -8.28 -6.41
C GLY A 40 3.45 -7.83 -5.54
N LEU A 41 2.94 -8.72 -4.68
CA LEU A 41 1.86 -8.40 -3.75
C LEU A 41 2.26 -7.31 -2.75
N PHE A 42 3.48 -7.36 -2.23
CA PHE A 42 3.98 -6.36 -1.28
C PHE A 42 4.28 -5.02 -1.93
N VAL A 43 4.81 -5.01 -3.15
CA VAL A 43 4.96 -3.77 -3.94
C VAL A 43 3.59 -3.13 -4.17
N ARG A 44 2.62 -3.92 -4.61
CA ARG A 44 1.25 -3.43 -4.83
C ARG A 44 0.64 -2.87 -3.54
N MET A 45 0.79 -3.55 -2.42
CA MET A 45 0.30 -3.07 -1.12
C MET A 45 0.94 -1.74 -0.72
N ALA A 46 2.25 -1.62 -0.84
CA ALA A 46 2.98 -0.40 -0.50
C ALA A 46 2.56 0.78 -1.40
N TRP A 47 2.46 0.51 -2.71
CA TRP A 47 2.00 1.49 -3.67
C TRP A 47 0.58 1.97 -3.36
N HIS A 48 -0.33 1.06 -3.09
CA HIS A 48 -1.72 1.39 -2.77
C HIS A 48 -1.87 2.05 -1.39
N SER A 49 -0.98 1.76 -0.45
CA SER A 49 -0.94 2.48 0.82
C SER A 49 -0.48 3.93 0.64
N ALA A 50 0.52 4.16 -0.20
CA ALA A 50 1.04 5.50 -0.47
C ALA A 50 0.14 6.29 -1.42
N GLY A 51 -0.45 5.62 -2.38
CA GLY A 51 -1.16 6.25 -3.49
C GLY A 51 -2.53 6.83 -3.16
N THR A 52 -3.00 6.71 -1.93
CA THR A 52 -4.18 7.43 -1.45
C THR A 52 -3.92 8.92 -1.21
N TYR A 53 -2.68 9.36 -1.38
CA TYR A 53 -2.30 10.76 -1.19
C TYR A 53 -2.93 11.67 -2.25
N ARG A 54 -3.53 12.75 -1.79
CA ARG A 54 -4.13 13.78 -2.65
C ARG A 54 -3.23 15.00 -2.71
N ILE A 55 -2.79 15.35 -3.91
CA ILE A 55 -1.91 16.50 -4.12
C ILE A 55 -2.61 17.82 -3.76
N ALA A 56 -3.92 17.91 -4.02
CA ALA A 56 -4.65 19.16 -3.85
C ALA A 56 -4.74 19.64 -2.39
N ASP A 57 -4.81 18.73 -1.45
CA ASP A 57 -5.02 19.06 -0.03
C ASP A 57 -4.12 18.29 0.95
N GLY A 58 -3.27 17.41 0.45
CA GLY A 58 -2.32 16.64 1.25
C GLY A 58 -2.94 15.54 2.12
N ARG A 59 -4.22 15.21 1.91
CA ARG A 59 -4.88 14.13 2.66
C ARG A 59 -4.52 12.76 2.09
N GLY A 60 -4.70 11.73 2.91
CA GLY A 60 -4.36 10.36 2.53
C GLY A 60 -2.87 10.05 2.65
N GLY A 61 -2.40 9.10 1.87
CA GLY A 61 -1.02 8.62 1.90
C GLY A 61 -0.75 7.56 2.95
N SER A 62 0.51 7.15 3.04
CA SER A 62 0.91 6.01 3.86
C SER A 62 1.23 6.33 5.32
N GLY A 63 1.07 7.58 5.73
CA GLY A 63 1.60 8.07 7.01
C GLY A 63 0.93 7.51 8.27
N THR A 64 -0.27 6.97 8.15
CA THR A 64 -1.10 6.54 9.29
C THR A 64 -1.54 5.08 9.22
N GLY A 65 -1.19 4.38 8.16
CA GLY A 65 -1.64 3.01 7.93
C GLY A 65 -3.16 2.92 7.69
N ASN A 66 -3.78 3.96 7.19
CA ASN A 66 -5.21 4.08 6.94
C ASN A 66 -5.75 3.07 5.92
N HIS A 67 -4.87 2.48 5.09
CA HIS A 67 -5.21 1.41 4.17
C HIS A 67 -5.83 0.17 4.85
N ARG A 68 -5.66 0.02 6.16
CA ARG A 68 -6.26 -1.06 6.95
C ARG A 68 -7.76 -0.88 7.19
N PHE A 69 -8.28 0.32 6.96
CA PHE A 69 -9.64 0.71 7.34
C PHE A 69 -10.50 1.11 6.15
N SER A 70 -11.81 1.01 6.36
CA SER A 70 -12.79 1.55 5.45
C SER A 70 -12.63 3.08 5.31
N PRO A 71 -12.88 3.67 4.12
CA PRO A 71 -13.33 3.00 2.89
C PRO A 71 -12.21 2.38 2.06
N LEU A 72 -10.93 2.65 2.38
CA LEU A 72 -9.80 2.29 1.54
C LEU A 72 -9.64 0.79 1.33
N ASP A 73 -9.87 0.00 2.38
CA ASP A 73 -9.75 -1.46 2.32
C ASP A 73 -10.83 -2.12 1.47
N SER A 74 -11.93 -1.41 1.20
CA SER A 74 -13.04 -1.91 0.39
C SER A 74 -12.99 -1.49 -1.08
N TRP A 75 -12.03 -0.67 -1.45
CA TRP A 75 -11.89 -0.26 -2.84
C TRP A 75 -11.58 -1.44 -3.76
N PRO A 76 -12.21 -1.53 -4.96
CA PRO A 76 -11.96 -2.63 -5.88
C PRO A 76 -10.49 -2.88 -6.18
N ASP A 77 -9.71 -1.80 -6.33
CA ASP A 77 -8.28 -1.91 -6.57
C ASP A 77 -7.47 -2.39 -5.38
N ASN A 78 -8.05 -2.39 -4.19
CA ASN A 78 -7.43 -2.90 -2.98
C ASN A 78 -7.83 -4.36 -2.67
N THR A 79 -8.50 -5.00 -3.62
CA THR A 79 -8.89 -6.40 -3.51
C THR A 79 -7.68 -7.27 -3.18
N ASN A 80 -7.83 -8.14 -2.20
CA ASN A 80 -6.81 -9.08 -1.72
C ASN A 80 -5.60 -8.47 -1.01
N LEU A 81 -5.53 -7.16 -0.80
CA LEU A 81 -4.45 -6.57 0.00
C LEU A 81 -4.60 -6.83 1.52
N ASP A 82 -5.77 -7.22 1.97
CA ASP A 82 -5.95 -7.80 3.30
C ASP A 82 -5.11 -9.06 3.51
N LYS A 83 -4.92 -9.88 2.46
CA LYS A 83 -4.05 -11.06 2.49
C LYS A 83 -2.58 -10.67 2.67
N ALA A 84 -2.14 -9.59 2.01
CA ALA A 84 -0.78 -9.06 2.21
C ALA A 84 -0.55 -8.66 3.69
N ARG A 85 -1.50 -7.95 4.29
CA ARG A 85 -1.44 -7.61 5.72
C ARG A 85 -1.46 -8.85 6.62
N ARG A 86 -2.27 -9.84 6.28
CA ARG A 86 -2.32 -11.11 7.01
C ARG A 86 -1.01 -11.88 6.94
N LEU A 87 -0.34 -11.89 5.79
CA LEU A 87 1.01 -12.46 5.64
C LEU A 87 2.04 -11.76 6.54
N LEU A 88 1.91 -10.44 6.70
CA LEU A 88 2.80 -9.64 7.55
C LEU A 88 2.49 -9.75 9.05
N TRP A 89 1.34 -10.30 9.43
CA TRP A 89 0.93 -10.35 10.84
C TRP A 89 1.94 -11.02 11.77
N PRO A 90 2.58 -12.16 11.43
CA PRO A 90 3.60 -12.75 12.29
C PRO A 90 4.75 -11.80 12.61
N ILE A 91 5.18 -10.98 11.63
CA ILE A 91 6.21 -9.97 11.82
C ILE A 91 5.68 -8.83 12.71
N LYS A 92 4.51 -8.31 12.42
CA LYS A 92 3.89 -7.28 13.26
C LYS A 92 3.77 -7.73 14.72
N LYS A 93 3.33 -8.96 14.93
CA LYS A 93 3.21 -9.54 16.27
C LYS A 93 4.58 -9.68 16.97
N LYS A 94 5.61 -10.11 16.25
CA LYS A 94 6.96 -10.27 16.79
C LYS A 94 7.55 -8.94 17.27
N TYR A 95 7.41 -7.89 16.47
CA TYR A 95 8.01 -6.59 16.79
C TYR A 95 7.09 -5.68 17.62
N GLY A 96 5.81 -5.96 17.67
CA GLY A 96 4.84 -5.30 18.55
C GLY A 96 4.81 -3.78 18.38
N ASN A 97 4.91 -3.08 19.49
CA ASN A 97 4.85 -1.61 19.53
C ASN A 97 6.08 -0.90 18.95
N LYS A 98 7.16 -1.64 18.66
CA LYS A 98 8.36 -1.09 18.04
C LYS A 98 8.20 -0.88 16.53
N LEU A 99 7.12 -1.40 15.94
CA LEU A 99 6.88 -1.36 14.51
C LEU A 99 5.41 -1.05 14.24
N SER A 100 5.14 0.11 13.63
CA SER A 100 3.79 0.45 13.18
C SER A 100 3.39 -0.36 11.94
N TRP A 101 2.11 -0.52 11.72
CA TRP A 101 1.59 -1.06 10.46
C TRP A 101 1.96 -0.16 9.27
N ALA A 102 1.88 1.15 9.47
CA ALA A 102 2.22 2.11 8.44
C ALA A 102 3.66 1.93 7.96
N ASP A 103 4.63 1.82 8.89
CA ASP A 103 6.02 1.55 8.54
C ASP A 103 6.22 0.15 7.94
N LEU A 104 5.58 -0.86 8.51
CA LEU A 104 5.73 -2.24 8.04
C LEU A 104 5.24 -2.42 6.60
N MET A 105 4.09 -1.86 6.25
CA MET A 105 3.54 -2.00 4.90
C MET A 105 4.44 -1.35 3.84
N ILE A 106 5.01 -0.20 4.13
CA ILE A 106 5.93 0.48 3.21
C ILE A 106 7.29 -0.21 3.16
N LEU A 107 7.81 -0.63 4.30
CA LEU A 107 9.07 -1.39 4.34
C LEU A 107 8.98 -2.70 3.57
N ALA A 108 7.85 -3.39 3.64
CA ALA A 108 7.64 -4.62 2.87
C ALA A 108 7.79 -4.37 1.35
N GLY A 109 7.30 -3.25 0.86
CA GLY A 109 7.51 -2.84 -0.53
C GLY A 109 8.98 -2.56 -0.87
N ASN A 110 9.70 -1.84 0.00
CA ASN A 110 11.14 -1.62 -0.17
C ASN A 110 11.90 -2.94 -0.20
N MET A 111 11.59 -3.83 0.72
CA MET A 111 12.25 -5.15 0.78
C MET A 111 11.94 -6.02 -0.43
N ALA A 112 10.74 -5.88 -1.01
CA ALA A 112 10.36 -6.56 -2.24
C ALA A 112 11.22 -6.08 -3.42
N TYR A 113 11.48 -4.79 -3.54
CA TYR A 113 12.40 -4.27 -4.54
C TYR A 113 13.84 -4.73 -4.31
N GLU A 114 14.32 -4.72 -3.07
CA GLU A 114 15.66 -5.20 -2.74
C GLU A 114 15.80 -6.71 -3.04
N HIS A 115 14.77 -7.48 -2.76
CA HIS A 115 14.72 -8.90 -3.11
C HIS A 115 14.81 -9.13 -4.62
N ALA A 116 14.20 -8.24 -5.41
CA ALA A 116 14.28 -8.27 -6.86
C ALA A 116 15.60 -7.71 -7.44
N GLY A 117 16.52 -7.28 -6.58
CA GLY A 117 17.84 -6.78 -6.98
C GLY A 117 17.97 -5.26 -7.10
N LEU A 118 16.91 -4.49 -6.81
CA LEU A 118 16.99 -3.04 -6.82
C LEU A 118 17.64 -2.53 -5.53
N LYS A 119 18.65 -1.69 -5.66
CA LYS A 119 19.22 -1.01 -4.51
C LYS A 119 18.39 0.22 -4.18
N THR A 120 17.63 0.16 -3.07
CA THR A 120 16.86 1.30 -2.60
C THR A 120 17.74 2.35 -1.92
N TYR A 121 17.27 3.60 -1.87
CA TYR A 121 18.02 4.68 -1.20
C TYR A 121 18.03 4.58 0.32
N GLY A 122 17.13 3.79 0.90
CA GLY A 122 16.98 3.63 2.32
C GLY A 122 15.52 3.67 2.78
N PHE A 123 15.33 3.73 4.10
CA PHE A 123 14.01 3.75 4.71
C PHE A 123 14.02 4.58 5.98
N SER A 124 12.99 5.42 6.14
CA SER A 124 12.79 6.19 7.36
C SER A 124 11.56 5.70 8.10
N PHE A 125 11.73 5.40 9.38
CA PHE A 125 10.65 5.06 10.30
C PHE A 125 10.00 6.30 10.91
N GLY A 126 8.79 6.16 11.43
CA GLY A 126 8.12 7.21 12.17
C GLY A 126 6.67 7.45 11.79
N ARG A 127 6.10 6.64 10.89
CA ARG A 127 4.68 6.68 10.55
C ARG A 127 3.88 6.12 11.70
N VAL A 128 2.97 6.91 12.24
CA VAL A 128 2.19 6.55 13.43
C VAL A 128 0.84 6.00 13.02
N ASP A 129 0.53 4.80 13.52
CA ASP A 129 -0.75 4.16 13.21
C ASP A 129 -1.94 4.92 13.80
N ILE A 130 -2.99 5.07 13.02
CA ILE A 130 -4.33 5.35 13.54
C ILE A 130 -5.04 4.04 13.91
N TRP A 131 -6.05 4.17 14.78
CA TRP A 131 -6.79 3.02 15.29
C TRP A 131 -8.28 3.08 14.99
N HIS A 132 -8.67 3.96 14.09
CA HIS A 132 -10.04 4.12 13.59
C HIS A 132 -10.00 4.67 12.16
N PRO A 133 -11.06 4.48 11.37
CA PRO A 133 -11.15 5.09 10.05
C PRO A 133 -11.04 6.61 10.09
N GLU A 134 -10.29 7.16 9.12
CA GLU A 134 -10.19 8.61 8.94
C GLU A 134 -11.33 9.08 8.04
N LYS A 135 -12.12 10.02 8.50
CA LYS A 135 -13.21 10.60 7.69
C LYS A 135 -12.70 11.35 6.47
N ASP A 136 -11.49 11.88 6.57
CA ASP A 136 -10.85 12.67 5.54
C ASP A 136 -10.54 11.89 4.26
N VAL A 137 -10.46 10.57 4.34
CA VAL A 137 -10.21 9.73 3.17
C VAL A 137 -11.47 9.23 2.48
N TYR A 138 -12.64 9.62 2.98
CA TYR A 138 -13.89 9.37 2.30
C TYR A 138 -14.21 10.51 1.33
N TRP A 139 -14.15 10.23 0.02
CA TRP A 139 -14.31 11.24 -1.02
C TRP A 139 -15.56 11.02 -1.86
N GLY A 140 -16.56 10.41 -1.30
CA GLY A 140 -17.80 10.06 -1.97
C GLY A 140 -17.90 8.57 -2.32
N SER A 141 -18.88 8.23 -3.11
CA SER A 141 -19.11 6.84 -3.51
C SER A 141 -17.97 6.33 -4.39
N GLU A 142 -17.38 5.20 -4.03
CA GLU A 142 -16.37 4.52 -4.82
C GLU A 142 -16.83 4.27 -6.25
N ARG A 143 -18.11 3.96 -6.43
CA ARG A 143 -18.70 3.77 -7.75
C ARG A 143 -18.68 5.01 -8.61
N GLU A 144 -18.63 6.18 -8.00
CA GLU A 144 -18.65 7.44 -8.75
C GLU A 144 -17.28 7.86 -9.20
N TRP A 145 -16.29 7.76 -8.37
CA TRP A 145 -14.98 8.30 -8.67
C TRP A 145 -13.90 7.27 -9.01
N LEU A 146 -14.12 5.99 -8.72
CA LEU A 146 -13.28 4.88 -9.21
C LEU A 146 -13.75 4.33 -10.57
N GLN A 147 -14.87 4.82 -11.11
CA GLN A 147 -15.35 4.38 -12.42
C GLN A 147 -14.81 5.23 -13.57
N ASP A 148 -15.05 4.71 -14.78
CA ASP A 148 -14.72 5.35 -16.06
C ASP A 148 -15.33 6.74 -16.29
N LYS A 149 -16.09 7.26 -15.35
CA LYS A 149 -16.68 8.61 -15.45
C LYS A 149 -15.65 9.73 -15.64
N ARG A 150 -14.39 9.45 -15.38
CA ARG A 150 -13.32 10.39 -15.61
C ARG A 150 -12.96 10.54 -17.07
N TYR A 151 -13.43 9.63 -17.91
CA TYR A 151 -13.20 9.68 -19.33
C TYR A 151 -14.47 10.16 -19.99
N SER A 152 -14.40 11.22 -20.78
CA SER A 152 -15.48 11.61 -21.66
C SER A 152 -15.71 10.56 -22.75
N ASN A 153 -14.66 9.82 -23.10
CA ASN A 153 -14.69 8.63 -23.94
C ASN A 153 -13.90 7.53 -23.23
N LYS A 154 -14.53 6.38 -22.99
CA LYS A 154 -13.94 5.25 -22.25
C LYS A 154 -12.62 4.72 -22.80
N GLN A 155 -12.30 5.02 -24.05
CA GLN A 155 -11.11 4.52 -24.73
C GLN A 155 -10.03 5.58 -24.95
N ASP A 156 -10.31 6.83 -24.66
CA ASP A 156 -9.39 7.92 -24.96
C ASP A 156 -8.84 8.56 -23.69
N ARG A 157 -7.61 8.20 -23.35
CA ARG A 157 -6.91 8.76 -22.19
C ARG A 157 -6.63 10.27 -22.35
N SER A 158 -6.62 10.80 -23.55
CA SER A 158 -6.45 12.24 -23.76
C SER A 158 -7.66 13.05 -23.29
N SER A 159 -8.79 12.38 -23.13
CA SER A 159 -10.03 12.99 -22.63
C SER A 159 -10.07 13.10 -21.08
N LEU A 160 -9.05 12.64 -20.38
CA LEU A 160 -8.95 12.84 -18.95
C LEU A 160 -8.75 14.32 -18.64
N GLU A 161 -9.38 14.78 -17.58
CA GLU A 161 -9.17 16.12 -17.06
C GLU A 161 -7.67 16.40 -16.85
N ASN A 162 -6.94 15.37 -16.46
CA ASN A 162 -5.49 15.36 -16.45
C ASN A 162 -5.01 14.02 -17.04
N PRO A 163 -4.16 14.00 -18.08
CA PRO A 163 -3.61 12.76 -18.64
C PRO A 163 -2.91 11.87 -17.61
N LEU A 164 -2.43 12.47 -16.52
CA LEU A 164 -1.91 11.78 -15.35
C LEU A 164 -2.96 11.78 -14.23
N ALA A 165 -4.21 11.45 -14.55
CA ALA A 165 -5.32 11.48 -13.59
C ALA A 165 -5.04 10.71 -12.30
N ALA A 166 -4.16 9.73 -12.37
CA ALA A 166 -3.58 9.07 -11.23
C ALA A 166 -2.93 10.03 -10.24
N VAL A 167 -2.38 11.12 -10.72
CA VAL A 167 -1.65 12.09 -9.91
C VAL A 167 -2.57 12.85 -8.97
N VAL A 168 -3.83 13.05 -9.31
CA VAL A 168 -4.79 13.73 -8.44
C VAL A 168 -4.97 12.98 -7.12
N MET A 169 -4.83 11.67 -7.17
CA MET A 169 -4.96 10.81 -6.02
C MET A 169 -3.76 9.94 -5.75
N GLY A 170 -2.71 10.08 -6.45
CA GLY A 170 -1.52 9.24 -6.35
C GLY A 170 -1.72 7.80 -6.83
N LEU A 171 -2.93 7.42 -7.10
CA LEU A 171 -3.23 6.10 -7.56
C LEU A 171 -3.85 6.13 -8.90
N ILE A 172 -3.52 5.16 -9.65
CA ILE A 172 -3.91 5.02 -10.98
C ILE A 172 -5.19 4.32 -11.08
N TYR A 173 -6.13 4.90 -10.56
CA TYR A 173 -7.36 4.45 -10.73
C TYR A 173 -8.15 4.63 -11.63
N VAL A 174 -7.55 4.38 -12.43
CA VAL A 174 -8.23 4.52 -13.56
C VAL A 174 -8.06 3.25 -14.24
N ASN A 175 -9.13 2.60 -14.53
CA ASN A 175 -9.13 1.33 -15.20
C ASN A 175 -7.89 1.20 -16.04
N PRO A 176 -6.91 0.42 -15.59
CA PRO A 176 -5.75 0.17 -16.40
C PRO A 176 -6.28 -0.51 -17.65
N GLN A 177 -6.35 0.22 -18.70
CA GLN A 177 -6.58 -0.40 -19.97
C GLN A 177 -5.30 -1.11 -20.33
N GLY A 178 -5.33 -2.42 -20.21
CA GLY A 178 -4.35 -3.28 -20.85
C GLY A 178 -4.43 -3.16 -22.37
N VAL A 179 -3.60 -3.90 -23.04
CA VAL A 179 -3.63 -4.04 -24.51
C VAL A 179 -5.07 -4.40 -24.93
N ASP A 180 -5.60 -3.69 -25.92
CA ASP A 180 -6.97 -3.83 -26.42
C ASP A 180 -8.09 -3.37 -25.46
N GLY A 181 -7.81 -2.48 -24.55
CA GLY A 181 -8.85 -1.92 -23.67
C GLY A 181 -9.42 -2.91 -22.65
N LYS A 182 -8.75 -4.02 -22.42
CA LYS A 182 -9.12 -5.01 -21.41
C LYS A 182 -8.35 -4.72 -20.12
N PRO A 183 -8.98 -4.86 -18.92
CA PRO A 183 -8.29 -4.71 -17.66
C PRO A 183 -7.20 -5.77 -17.47
#